data_c7005fbbff998054da6d17fe88990a62
#
_entry.id   c7005fbbff998054da6d17fe88990a62
#
_cell.length_a   1.000
_cell.length_b   1.000
_cell.length_c   1.000
_cell.angle_alpha   90.00
_cell.angle_beta   90.00
_cell.angle_gamma   90.00
#
_symmetry.space_group_name_H-M   'P 1'
#
loop_
_entity.id
_entity.type
_entity.pdbx_description
1 polymer ?
#
loop_
_entity_poly.entity_id
_entity_poly.type
_entity_poly.pdbx_seq_one_letter_code
_entity_poly.pdbx_strand_id
1 'polypeptide(L)'
;MANKGHSAPGLFGSINHYDEHGKKIGHSDPGLFGGYNHYDSHGRKTGHSDPGLFGGYNHYDSKGHKTGHSDPGIFGSYHHHDSSGKSTGSSDPGLFGGYSHNDSQGCYVATCVYGSYDCPEVWTLRRFRDGTMASTAAGRTFIKTYYATSPTIVKWFGHARWFRALWRGVLNKLVHKLNSDGVENTPYKDRDWR
;
A
#
# COMPACT_ATOMS: atom_id res chain seq x y z
N MET A 1 -0.92 -2.60 -6.36
CA MET A 1 -1.29 -2.71 -4.94
C MET A 1 -2.46 -3.65 -4.85
N ALA A 2 -2.32 -4.77 -4.17
CA ALA A 2 -3.50 -5.54 -3.80
C ALA A 2 -4.27 -4.67 -2.78
N ASN A 3 -5.54 -4.41 -3.06
CA ASN A 3 -6.43 -3.77 -2.11
C ASN A 3 -6.67 -4.77 -0.97
N LYS A 4 -6.24 -4.45 0.23
CA LYS A 4 -6.50 -5.26 1.44
C LYS A 4 -7.80 -4.91 2.12
N GLY A 5 -8.58 -4.02 1.53
CA GLY A 5 -9.82 -3.53 2.07
C GLY A 5 -9.88 -2.01 2.11
N HIS A 6 -10.90 -1.51 2.73
CA HIS A 6 -11.12 -0.08 2.88
C HIS A 6 -11.72 0.25 4.25
N SER A 7 -11.63 1.51 4.61
CA SER A 7 -12.29 2.06 5.79
C SER A 7 -13.28 3.13 5.38
N ALA A 8 -14.41 3.19 6.06
CA ALA A 8 -15.43 4.20 5.85
C ALA A 8 -15.80 4.89 7.18
N PRO A 9 -16.18 6.18 7.14
CA PRO A 9 -16.67 6.88 8.31
C PRO A 9 -17.90 6.18 8.91
N GLY A 10 -17.91 6.05 10.23
CA GLY A 10 -19.03 5.60 11.01
C GLY A 10 -19.70 6.74 11.78
N LEU A 11 -20.59 6.42 12.70
CA LEU A 11 -21.25 7.40 13.57
C LEU A 11 -20.28 7.89 14.65
N PHE A 12 -20.46 9.14 15.09
CA PHE A 12 -19.72 9.75 16.22
C PHE A 12 -18.19 9.73 16.07
N GLY A 13 -17.67 9.80 14.81
CA GLY A 13 -16.23 9.79 14.54
C GLY A 13 -15.59 8.41 14.52
N SER A 14 -16.39 7.33 14.64
CA SER A 14 -15.89 5.97 14.45
C SER A 14 -15.49 5.71 13.00
N ILE A 15 -14.69 4.67 12.80
CA ILE A 15 -14.24 4.23 11.48
C ILE A 15 -14.57 2.74 11.34
N ASN A 16 -15.37 2.38 10.33
CA ASN A 16 -15.66 0.99 10.00
C ASN A 16 -14.61 0.43 9.05
N HIS A 17 -14.15 -0.79 9.27
CA HIS A 17 -13.17 -1.48 8.47
C HIS A 17 -13.78 -2.65 7.69
N TYR A 18 -13.44 -2.76 6.43
CA TYR A 18 -13.95 -3.76 5.50
C TYR A 18 -12.79 -4.46 4.80
N ASP A 19 -12.94 -5.74 4.52
CA ASP A 19 -12.00 -6.51 3.70
C ASP A 19 -12.14 -6.18 2.20
N GLU A 20 -11.36 -6.82 1.37
CA GLU A 20 -11.36 -6.66 -0.09
C GLU A 20 -12.70 -7.07 -0.74
N HIS A 21 -13.52 -7.88 -0.06
CA HIS A 21 -14.84 -8.33 -0.51
C HIS A 21 -15.99 -7.45 0.03
N GLY A 22 -15.66 -6.38 0.78
CA GLY A 22 -16.64 -5.47 1.38
C GLY A 22 -17.34 -6.00 2.64
N LYS A 23 -16.86 -7.10 3.23
CA LYS A 23 -17.35 -7.61 4.51
C LYS A 23 -16.75 -6.80 5.65
N LYS A 24 -17.58 -6.33 6.59
CA LYS A 24 -17.12 -5.64 7.80
C LYS A 24 -16.29 -6.57 8.68
N ILE A 25 -15.04 -6.19 8.93
CA ILE A 25 -14.09 -6.94 9.75
C ILE A 25 -13.88 -6.33 11.14
N GLY A 26 -14.34 -5.09 11.35
CA GLY A 26 -14.21 -4.41 12.64
C GLY A 26 -14.57 -2.94 12.57
N HIS A 27 -14.24 -2.24 13.65
CA HIS A 27 -14.36 -0.78 13.70
C HIS A 27 -13.31 -0.20 14.65
N SER A 28 -13.14 1.11 14.58
CA SER A 28 -12.27 1.89 15.47
C SER A 28 -13.07 3.06 16.02
N ASP A 29 -13.07 3.22 17.34
CA ASP A 29 -13.74 4.33 18.03
C ASP A 29 -12.70 5.34 18.51
N PRO A 30 -13.04 6.66 18.49
CA PRO A 30 -12.15 7.69 19.02
C PRO A 30 -11.79 7.44 20.48
N GLY A 31 -10.50 7.60 20.81
CA GLY A 31 -9.99 7.56 22.18
C GLY A 31 -10.16 8.90 22.90
N LEU A 32 -10.19 8.90 24.24
CA LEU A 32 -10.38 10.09 25.08
C LEU A 32 -9.25 11.13 24.95
N PHE A 33 -8.03 10.67 24.64
CA PHE A 33 -6.84 11.53 24.51
C PHE A 33 -6.35 11.68 23.07
N GLY A 34 -7.26 11.51 22.11
CA GLY A 34 -6.93 11.33 20.69
C GLY A 34 -6.65 9.87 20.38
N GLY A 35 -6.32 9.57 19.10
CA GLY A 35 -6.12 8.19 18.67
C GLY A 35 -7.42 7.39 18.56
N TYR A 36 -7.30 6.05 18.56
CA TYR A 36 -8.42 5.15 18.31
C TYR A 36 -8.32 3.86 19.11
N ASN A 37 -9.46 3.33 19.59
CA ASN A 37 -9.58 1.96 20.09
C ASN A 37 -10.10 1.07 18.97
N HIS A 38 -9.45 -0.06 18.73
CA HIS A 38 -9.77 -1.00 17.65
C HIS A 38 -10.54 -2.20 18.16
N TYR A 39 -11.57 -2.60 17.41
CA TYR A 39 -12.44 -3.72 17.72
C TYR A 39 -12.62 -4.64 16.53
N ASP A 40 -12.74 -5.94 16.76
CA ASP A 40 -13.11 -6.92 15.73
C ASP A 40 -14.60 -6.85 15.37
N SER A 41 -15.03 -7.70 14.43
CA SER A 41 -16.45 -7.79 14.01
C SER A 41 -17.40 -8.26 15.13
N HIS A 42 -16.88 -8.82 16.22
CA HIS A 42 -17.64 -9.29 17.38
C HIS A 42 -17.62 -8.28 18.55
N GLY A 43 -17.03 -7.10 18.34
CA GLY A 43 -16.92 -6.05 19.36
C GLY A 43 -15.84 -6.28 20.42
N ARG A 44 -14.94 -7.25 20.22
CA ARG A 44 -13.81 -7.47 21.15
C ARG A 44 -12.68 -6.51 20.83
N LYS A 45 -12.12 -5.87 21.85
CA LYS A 45 -10.99 -4.96 21.69
C LYS A 45 -9.75 -5.73 21.21
N THR A 46 -9.20 -5.33 20.07
CA THR A 46 -8.00 -5.91 19.45
C THR A 46 -6.74 -5.09 19.71
N GLY A 47 -6.90 -3.80 20.06
CA GLY A 47 -5.78 -2.91 20.31
C GLY A 47 -6.20 -1.45 20.40
N HIS A 48 -5.21 -0.58 20.29
CA HIS A 48 -5.43 0.87 20.22
C HIS A 48 -4.31 1.53 19.40
N SER A 49 -4.56 2.77 19.02
CA SER A 49 -3.57 3.63 18.36
C SER A 49 -3.52 4.97 19.07
N ASP A 50 -2.32 5.42 19.45
CA ASP A 50 -2.08 6.71 20.08
C ASP A 50 -1.45 7.68 19.08
N PRO A 51 -1.72 8.99 19.18
CA PRO A 51 -1.08 10.00 18.35
C PRO A 51 0.45 9.98 18.50
N GLY A 52 1.17 10.05 17.38
CA GLY A 52 2.63 10.20 17.37
C GLY A 52 3.07 11.66 17.54
N LEU A 53 4.31 11.88 18.00
CA LEU A 53 4.87 13.22 18.27
C LEU A 53 4.98 14.10 17.01
N PHE A 54 5.19 13.50 15.83
CA PHE A 54 5.34 14.20 14.55
C PHE A 54 4.13 14.02 13.62
N GLY A 55 2.95 13.74 14.21
CA GLY A 55 1.78 13.27 13.50
C GLY A 55 1.79 11.75 13.34
N GLY A 56 0.78 11.19 12.65
CA GLY A 56 0.63 9.75 12.54
C GLY A 56 0.19 9.08 13.83
N TYR A 57 0.41 7.78 13.94
CA TYR A 57 -0.09 6.97 15.05
C TYR A 57 0.90 5.86 15.42
N ASN A 58 1.04 5.59 16.74
CA ASN A 58 1.66 4.37 17.25
C ASN A 58 0.56 3.33 17.52
N HIS A 59 0.78 2.09 17.06
CA HIS A 59 -0.19 1.00 17.15
C HIS A 59 0.20 0.00 18.25
N TYR A 60 -0.77 -0.44 19.02
CA TYR A 60 -0.59 -1.38 20.12
C TYR A 60 -1.63 -2.50 20.06
N ASP A 61 -1.26 -3.70 20.50
CA ASP A 61 -2.17 -4.82 20.67
C ASP A 61 -3.08 -4.65 21.89
N SER A 62 -3.96 -5.63 22.13
CA SER A 62 -4.86 -5.62 23.31
C SER A 62 -4.14 -5.74 24.66
N LYS A 63 -2.86 -6.14 24.65
CA LYS A 63 -2.00 -6.26 25.83
C LYS A 63 -1.11 -5.03 26.06
N GLY A 64 -1.14 -4.06 25.14
CA GLY A 64 -0.32 -2.83 25.20
C GLY A 64 1.08 -2.96 24.61
N HIS A 65 1.41 -4.06 23.91
CA HIS A 65 2.69 -4.15 23.21
C HIS A 65 2.60 -3.38 21.89
N LYS A 66 3.64 -2.60 21.59
CA LYS A 66 3.73 -1.86 20.32
C LYS A 66 3.87 -2.82 19.16
N THR A 67 2.93 -2.77 18.22
CA THR A 67 2.89 -3.59 17.00
C THR A 67 3.42 -2.86 15.77
N GLY A 68 3.48 -1.52 15.82
CA GLY A 68 3.97 -0.73 14.70
C GLY A 68 3.68 0.76 14.86
N HIS A 69 3.80 1.47 13.76
CA HIS A 69 3.43 2.88 13.67
C HIS A 69 2.97 3.24 12.25
N SER A 70 2.30 4.37 12.13
CA SER A 70 1.92 4.96 10.84
C SER A 70 2.40 6.38 10.78
N ASP A 71 3.16 6.71 9.75
CA ASP A 71 3.65 8.05 9.49
C ASP A 71 2.74 8.78 8.51
N PRO A 72 2.48 10.08 8.70
CA PRO A 72 1.69 10.86 7.78
C PRO A 72 2.44 11.00 6.46
N GLY A 73 1.77 10.66 5.38
CA GLY A 73 2.22 10.92 4.02
C GLY A 73 1.65 12.25 3.49
N ILE A 74 2.00 12.58 2.24
CA ILE A 74 1.50 13.77 1.57
C ILE A 74 -0.01 13.60 1.27
N PHE A 75 -0.79 14.66 1.43
CA PHE A 75 -2.24 14.73 1.15
C PHE A 75 -3.13 13.81 2.01
N GLY A 76 -2.75 13.55 3.26
CA GLY A 76 -3.57 12.78 4.20
C GLY A 76 -3.46 11.26 4.04
N SER A 77 -2.49 10.74 3.30
CA SER A 77 -2.15 9.32 3.33
C SER A 77 -1.36 8.95 4.58
N TYR A 78 -1.28 7.64 4.86
CA TYR A 78 -0.44 7.10 5.93
C TYR A 78 0.41 5.95 5.39
N HIS A 79 1.68 5.91 5.81
CA HIS A 79 2.59 4.80 5.57
C HIS A 79 2.71 3.97 6.84
N HIS A 80 2.44 2.67 6.75
CA HIS A 80 2.40 1.78 7.89
C HIS A 80 3.71 1.01 8.02
N HIS A 81 4.18 0.87 9.25
CA HIS A 81 5.39 0.14 9.60
C HIS A 81 5.10 -0.82 10.75
N ASP A 82 5.76 -1.97 10.77
CA ASP A 82 5.73 -2.88 11.91
C ASP A 82 6.62 -2.38 13.06
N SER A 83 6.69 -3.14 14.16
CA SER A 83 7.52 -2.80 15.32
C SER A 83 9.02 -2.76 15.04
N SER A 84 9.48 -3.39 13.94
CA SER A 84 10.88 -3.36 13.48
C SER A 84 11.19 -2.18 12.56
N GLY A 85 10.18 -1.37 12.19
CA GLY A 85 10.28 -0.29 11.21
C GLY A 85 10.17 -0.73 9.76
N LYS A 86 9.87 -2.00 9.48
CA LYS A 86 9.63 -2.50 8.12
C LYS A 86 8.27 -1.98 7.62
N SER A 87 8.23 -1.45 6.39
CA SER A 87 6.98 -1.00 5.77
C SER A 87 6.02 -2.18 5.53
N THR A 88 4.80 -2.05 5.99
CA THR A 88 3.73 -3.05 5.87
C THR A 88 2.62 -2.64 4.90
N GLY A 89 2.55 -1.35 4.53
CA GLY A 89 1.55 -0.88 3.60
C GLY A 89 1.35 0.63 3.63
N SER A 90 0.28 1.06 2.99
CA SER A 90 -0.18 2.46 3.02
C SER A 90 -1.71 2.51 3.10
N SER A 91 -2.20 3.65 3.58
CA SER A 91 -3.62 4.00 3.53
C SER A 91 -3.77 5.32 2.80
N ASP A 92 -4.55 5.32 1.73
CA ASP A 92 -4.81 6.50 0.91
C ASP A 92 -6.24 6.99 1.12
N PRO A 93 -6.48 8.32 1.24
CA PRO A 93 -7.82 8.86 1.40
C PRO A 93 -8.74 8.47 0.24
N GLY A 94 -9.95 8.01 0.56
CA GLY A 94 -11.00 7.73 -0.41
C GLY A 94 -11.72 9.00 -0.86
N LEU A 95 -12.28 8.98 -2.07
CA LEU A 95 -13.02 10.11 -2.66
C LEU A 95 -14.27 10.50 -1.86
N PHE A 96 -14.87 9.56 -1.13
CA PHE A 96 -16.09 9.75 -0.32
C PHE A 96 -15.81 9.71 1.18
N GLY A 97 -14.56 9.99 1.59
CA GLY A 97 -14.08 9.81 2.95
C GLY A 97 -13.58 8.38 3.21
N GLY A 98 -12.97 8.18 4.40
CA GLY A 98 -12.33 6.90 4.74
C GLY A 98 -10.99 6.70 4.03
N TYR A 99 -10.51 5.46 4.01
CA TYR A 99 -9.19 5.10 3.47
C TYR A 99 -9.27 3.79 2.69
N SER A 100 -8.53 3.73 1.59
CA SER A 100 -8.18 2.49 0.90
C SER A 100 -6.84 1.98 1.44
N HIS A 101 -6.78 0.72 1.86
CA HIS A 101 -5.60 0.10 2.43
C HIS A 101 -4.87 -0.73 1.37
N ASN A 102 -3.57 -0.49 1.25
CA ASN A 102 -2.72 -1.14 0.25
C ASN A 102 -1.50 -1.75 0.95
N ASP A 103 -1.01 -2.88 0.45
CA ASP A 103 0.26 -3.42 0.95
C ASP A 103 1.48 -2.65 0.41
N SER A 104 2.64 -2.82 1.08
CA SER A 104 3.86 -2.09 0.79
C SER A 104 4.58 -2.50 -0.50
N GLN A 105 4.10 -3.52 -1.19
CA GLN A 105 4.83 -4.18 -2.29
C GLN A 105 4.33 -3.82 -3.69
N GLY A 106 3.71 -2.64 -3.88
CA GLY A 106 3.13 -2.23 -5.16
C GLY A 106 4.14 -1.72 -6.20
N CYS A 107 3.99 -2.14 -7.46
CA CYS A 107 4.60 -1.46 -8.60
C CYS A 107 3.77 -0.21 -8.95
N TYR A 108 3.95 0.90 -8.24
CA TYR A 108 3.10 2.09 -8.28
C TYR A 108 2.74 2.58 -9.70
N VAL A 109 3.75 2.80 -10.54
CA VAL A 109 3.52 3.29 -11.92
C VAL A 109 2.83 2.23 -12.76
N ALA A 110 3.28 0.97 -12.71
CA ALA A 110 2.69 -0.11 -13.50
C ALA A 110 1.24 -0.36 -13.10
N THR A 111 0.94 -0.45 -11.79
CA THR A 111 -0.43 -0.61 -11.29
C THR A 111 -1.34 0.55 -11.69
N CYS A 112 -0.83 1.80 -11.63
CA CYS A 112 -1.57 2.98 -12.09
C CYS A 112 -1.88 2.93 -13.59
N VAL A 113 -0.94 2.44 -14.40
CA VAL A 113 -1.05 2.37 -15.87
C VAL A 113 -1.98 1.24 -16.31
N TYR A 114 -1.86 0.06 -15.71
CA TYR A 114 -2.64 -1.13 -16.08
C TYR A 114 -3.95 -1.26 -15.31
N GLY A 115 -4.11 -0.50 -14.21
CA GLY A 115 -5.32 -0.49 -13.40
C GLY A 115 -5.46 -1.69 -12.45
N SER A 116 -4.51 -2.62 -12.46
CA SER A 116 -4.49 -3.80 -11.58
C SER A 116 -3.06 -4.13 -11.15
N TYR A 117 -2.92 -4.59 -9.91
CA TYR A 117 -1.68 -5.17 -9.41
C TYR A 117 -1.49 -6.61 -9.88
N ASP A 118 -2.59 -7.33 -10.07
CA ASP A 118 -2.64 -8.71 -10.50
C ASP A 118 -3.10 -8.81 -11.96
N CYS A 119 -2.19 -8.47 -12.88
CA CYS A 119 -2.34 -8.67 -14.31
C CYS A 119 -1.02 -9.14 -14.93
N PRO A 120 -1.05 -9.80 -16.11
CA PRO A 120 0.12 -10.42 -16.73
C PRO A 120 1.31 -9.47 -16.89
N GLU A 121 1.06 -8.23 -17.26
CA GLU A 121 2.10 -7.22 -17.47
C GLU A 121 2.79 -6.85 -16.15
N VAL A 122 2.03 -6.71 -15.07
CA VAL A 122 2.58 -6.37 -13.76
C VAL A 122 3.32 -7.56 -13.15
N TRP A 123 2.85 -8.80 -13.35
CA TRP A 123 3.59 -10.01 -12.91
C TRP A 123 4.95 -10.12 -13.59
N THR A 124 5.04 -9.87 -14.91
CA THR A 124 6.30 -9.84 -15.66
C THR A 124 7.27 -8.79 -15.09
N LEU A 125 6.79 -7.58 -14.83
CA LEU A 125 7.60 -6.49 -14.27
C LEU A 125 8.09 -6.80 -12.85
N ARG A 126 7.26 -7.44 -12.03
CA ARG A 126 7.61 -7.85 -10.66
C ARG A 126 8.69 -8.92 -10.67
N ARG A 127 8.56 -9.95 -11.54
CA ARG A 127 9.62 -10.97 -11.72
C ARG A 127 10.95 -10.36 -12.17
N PHE A 128 10.91 -9.45 -13.13
CA PHE A 128 12.09 -8.75 -13.60
C PHE A 128 12.75 -7.93 -12.47
N ARG A 129 11.95 -7.20 -11.68
CA ARG A 129 12.42 -6.48 -10.50
C ARG A 129 13.13 -7.42 -9.51
N ASP A 130 12.46 -8.51 -9.13
CA ASP A 130 12.88 -9.40 -8.05
C ASP A 130 14.01 -10.35 -8.48
N GLY A 131 14.08 -10.70 -9.74
CA GLY A 131 15.13 -11.54 -10.32
C GLY A 131 16.32 -10.71 -10.79
N THR A 132 16.15 -10.04 -11.92
CA THR A 132 17.27 -9.41 -12.64
C THR A 132 17.74 -8.10 -11.99
N MET A 133 16.82 -7.18 -11.66
CA MET A 133 17.23 -5.90 -11.10
C MET A 133 17.81 -6.04 -9.69
N ALA A 134 17.20 -6.84 -8.86
CA ALA A 134 17.65 -7.03 -7.49
C ALA A 134 19.00 -7.76 -7.35
N SER A 135 19.42 -8.50 -8.35
CA SER A 135 20.73 -9.17 -8.34
C SER A 135 21.90 -8.21 -8.44
N THR A 136 21.68 -6.99 -8.96
CA THR A 136 22.74 -5.99 -9.16
C THR A 136 22.69 -4.86 -8.12
N ALA A 137 23.84 -4.26 -7.76
CA ALA A 137 23.88 -3.11 -6.86
C ALA A 137 23.15 -1.88 -7.44
N ALA A 138 23.33 -1.61 -8.73
CA ALA A 138 22.64 -0.53 -9.44
C ALA A 138 21.11 -0.75 -9.47
N GLY A 139 20.67 -1.99 -9.73
CA GLY A 139 19.24 -2.34 -9.71
C GLY A 139 18.62 -2.18 -8.33
N ARG A 140 19.31 -2.58 -7.26
CA ARG A 140 18.82 -2.35 -5.88
C ARG A 140 18.70 -0.87 -5.55
N THR A 141 19.66 -0.05 -5.97
CA THR A 141 19.59 1.41 -5.79
C THR A 141 18.42 2.00 -6.57
N PHE A 142 18.23 1.58 -7.82
CA PHE A 142 17.08 1.99 -8.63
C PHE A 142 15.76 1.61 -7.95
N ILE A 143 15.62 0.38 -7.45
CA ILE A 143 14.42 -0.08 -6.75
C ILE A 143 14.14 0.82 -5.55
N LYS A 144 15.14 1.12 -4.71
CA LYS A 144 14.97 2.02 -3.55
C LYS A 144 14.52 3.42 -3.96
N THR A 145 15.16 4.02 -4.97
CA THR A 145 14.80 5.35 -5.48
C THR A 145 13.40 5.35 -6.10
N TYR A 146 13.08 4.32 -6.87
CA TYR A 146 11.75 4.15 -7.47
C TYR A 146 10.66 4.12 -6.40
N TYR A 147 10.81 3.33 -5.33
CA TYR A 147 9.82 3.26 -4.27
C TYR A 147 9.74 4.54 -3.43
N ALA A 148 10.81 5.29 -3.32
CA ALA A 148 10.80 6.59 -2.64
C ALA A 148 10.08 7.69 -3.45
N THR A 149 10.15 7.64 -4.80
CA THR A 149 9.66 8.73 -5.67
C THR A 149 8.36 8.40 -6.40
N SER A 150 8.14 7.14 -6.79
CA SER A 150 7.00 6.74 -7.61
C SER A 150 5.63 6.99 -6.96
N PRO A 151 5.41 6.83 -5.64
CA PRO A 151 4.13 7.17 -5.01
C PRO A 151 3.76 8.63 -5.23
N THR A 152 4.72 9.54 -5.07
CA THR A 152 4.53 10.98 -5.28
C THR A 152 4.21 11.31 -6.74
N ILE A 153 4.96 10.72 -7.68
CA ILE A 153 4.75 10.92 -9.11
C ILE A 153 3.37 10.41 -9.54
N VAL A 154 2.99 9.21 -9.14
CA VAL A 154 1.67 8.63 -9.46
C VAL A 154 0.54 9.44 -8.85
N LYS A 155 0.73 9.98 -7.65
CA LYS A 155 -0.25 10.83 -7.00
C LYS A 155 -0.50 12.12 -7.76
N TRP A 156 0.53 12.78 -8.28
CA TRP A 156 0.39 14.02 -9.02
C TRP A 156 -0.12 13.81 -10.44
N PHE A 157 0.35 12.79 -11.13
CA PHE A 157 0.14 12.60 -12.55
C PHE A 157 -0.67 11.35 -12.91
N GLY A 158 -0.91 10.42 -11.98
CA GLY A 158 -1.55 9.14 -12.26
C GLY A 158 -2.99 9.25 -12.78
N HIS A 159 -3.71 10.32 -12.46
CA HIS A 159 -5.04 10.62 -12.98
C HIS A 159 -5.01 11.23 -14.39
N ALA A 160 -3.87 11.77 -14.84
CA ALA A 160 -3.73 12.41 -16.13
C ALA A 160 -3.72 11.35 -17.25
N ARG A 161 -4.58 11.53 -18.26
CA ARG A 161 -4.69 10.60 -19.40
C ARG A 161 -3.37 10.50 -20.17
N TRP A 162 -2.66 11.63 -20.36
CA TRP A 162 -1.37 11.67 -21.03
C TRP A 162 -0.30 10.87 -20.29
N PHE A 163 -0.26 10.93 -18.95
CA PHE A 163 0.69 10.18 -18.12
C PHE A 163 0.51 8.68 -18.31
N ARG A 164 -0.74 8.20 -18.18
CA ARG A 164 -1.06 6.78 -18.37
C ARG A 164 -0.78 6.30 -19.80
N ALA A 165 -1.10 7.12 -20.82
CA ALA A 165 -0.84 6.77 -22.20
C ALA A 165 0.66 6.67 -22.49
N LEU A 166 1.46 7.64 -22.03
CA LEU A 166 2.92 7.66 -22.18
C LEU A 166 3.56 6.43 -21.52
N TRP A 167 3.27 6.21 -20.24
CA TRP A 167 3.83 5.10 -19.49
C TRP A 167 3.34 3.74 -19.98
N ARG A 168 2.10 3.64 -20.46
CA ARG A 168 1.60 2.41 -21.09
C ARG A 168 2.41 2.04 -22.32
N GLY A 169 2.75 3.01 -23.18
CA GLY A 169 3.61 2.78 -24.34
C GLY A 169 5.00 2.29 -23.95
N VAL A 170 5.63 2.90 -22.96
CA VAL A 170 6.96 2.51 -22.46
C VAL A 170 6.93 1.13 -21.81
N LEU A 171 5.97 0.89 -20.90
CA LEU A 171 5.87 -0.36 -20.17
C LEU A 171 5.49 -1.53 -21.07
N ASN A 172 4.60 -1.34 -22.06
CA ASN A 172 4.25 -2.39 -23.02
C ASN A 172 5.47 -2.86 -23.81
N LYS A 173 6.33 -1.93 -24.28
CA LYS A 173 7.58 -2.29 -24.97
C LYS A 173 8.51 -3.09 -24.08
N LEU A 174 8.65 -2.67 -22.81
CA LEU A 174 9.47 -3.38 -21.82
C LEU A 174 8.92 -4.78 -21.53
N VAL A 175 7.62 -4.90 -21.25
CA VAL A 175 6.95 -6.19 -20.97
C VAL A 175 7.09 -7.13 -22.17
N HIS A 176 6.84 -6.64 -23.39
CA HIS A 176 6.99 -7.45 -24.59
C HIS A 176 8.43 -7.98 -24.74
N LYS A 177 9.44 -7.13 -24.52
CA LYS A 177 10.84 -7.54 -24.54
C LYS A 177 11.14 -8.58 -23.44
N LEU A 178 10.69 -8.35 -22.21
CA LEU A 178 10.92 -9.28 -21.11
C LEU A 178 10.27 -10.66 -21.36
N ASN A 179 9.05 -10.68 -21.91
CA ASN A 179 8.39 -11.93 -22.27
C ASN A 179 9.12 -12.65 -23.39
N SER A 180 9.68 -11.93 -24.40
CA SER A 180 10.52 -12.55 -25.44
C SER A 180 11.85 -13.04 -24.90
N ASP A 181 12.37 -12.46 -23.82
CA ASP A 181 13.58 -12.89 -23.12
C ASP A 181 13.29 -14.04 -22.11
N GLY A 182 12.04 -14.57 -22.08
CA GLY A 182 11.65 -15.73 -21.30
C GLY A 182 11.13 -15.42 -19.89
N VAL A 183 10.86 -14.15 -19.55
CA VAL A 183 10.20 -13.82 -18.26
C VAL A 183 8.73 -14.15 -18.36
N GLU A 184 8.26 -15.04 -17.49
CA GLU A 184 6.87 -15.50 -17.47
C GLU A 184 5.87 -14.40 -17.07
N ASN A 185 4.67 -14.47 -17.63
CA ASN A 185 3.54 -13.60 -17.34
C ASN A 185 2.41 -14.27 -16.53
N THR A 186 2.76 -15.34 -15.80
CA THR A 186 1.85 -16.11 -14.93
C THR A 186 1.72 -15.45 -13.55
N PRO A 187 0.69 -15.77 -12.74
CA PRO A 187 0.53 -15.22 -11.40
C PRO A 187 1.81 -15.31 -10.57
N TYR A 188 2.16 -14.22 -9.91
CA TYR A 188 3.43 -14.07 -9.21
C TYR A 188 3.24 -13.52 -7.80
N LYS A 189 3.81 -14.22 -6.81
CA LYS A 189 3.89 -13.74 -5.44
C LYS A 189 5.24 -13.06 -5.21
N ASP A 190 5.22 -11.81 -4.72
CA ASP A 190 6.44 -11.03 -4.48
C ASP A 190 7.42 -11.74 -3.56
N ARG A 191 8.70 -11.53 -3.86
CA ARG A 191 9.79 -11.93 -2.98
C ARG A 191 9.83 -11.00 -1.77
N ASP A 192 9.94 -11.59 -0.57
CA ASP A 192 10.14 -10.82 0.65
C ASP A 192 11.54 -10.18 0.62
N TRP A 193 11.60 -8.87 0.54
CA TRP A 193 12.84 -8.10 0.59
C TRP A 193 13.19 -7.82 2.05
N ARG A 194 13.86 -8.76 2.70
CA ARG A 194 14.45 -8.56 4.02
C ARG A 194 15.81 -7.91 3.91
#